data_9807e203dc4924e5162aa1d714e74031
#
_entry.id   9807e203dc4924e5162aa1d714e74031
#
_cell.length_a   1.000
_cell.length_b   1.000
_cell.length_c   1.000
_cell.angle_alpha   90.00
_cell.angle_beta   90.00
_cell.angle_gamma   90.00
#
_symmetry.space_group_name_H-M   'P 1'
#
loop_
_entity.id
_entity.type
_entity.pdbx_description
1 polymer ?
#
loop_
_entity_poly.entity_id
_entity_poly.type
_entity_poly.pdbx_seq_one_letter_code
_entity_poly.pdbx_strand_id
1 'polypeptide(L)'
;MVRSSLLLTVAALLAGCAAQRPIEGPVRLGQIAAVNGPRVRADKVVEDSRCPVDTQCVWAGRLVVRVTVLGGGWSRQLDLTLGNPVTVADGSLTLVTATPSKRSGGRRNEPLPYRFTFQFQGGL
;
A
#
# COMPACT_ATOMS: atom_id res chain seq x y z
N MET A 1 38.48 -29.46 44.95
CA MET A 1 38.68 -28.95 43.60
C MET A 1 37.34 -28.67 42.99
N VAL A 2 36.97 -27.41 42.92
CA VAL A 2 35.68 -27.01 42.31
C VAL A 2 36.00 -26.73 40.86
N ARG A 3 35.45 -27.53 39.97
CA ARG A 3 35.45 -27.24 38.53
C ARG A 3 34.20 -26.43 38.20
N SER A 4 34.37 -25.14 38.10
CA SER A 4 33.31 -24.27 37.60
C SER A 4 33.19 -24.48 36.11
N SER A 5 32.19 -25.24 35.69
CA SER A 5 31.80 -25.25 34.26
C SER A 5 31.00 -23.98 33.97
N LEU A 6 31.67 -23.07 33.37
CA LEU A 6 31.04 -21.86 32.84
C LEU A 6 30.25 -22.24 31.58
N LEU A 7 28.98 -22.49 31.75
CA LEU A 7 28.04 -22.63 30.64
C LEU A 7 27.80 -21.23 30.08
N LEU A 8 28.55 -20.93 29.03
CA LEU A 8 28.23 -19.79 28.18
C LEU A 8 26.97 -20.13 27.38
N THR A 9 25.81 -19.69 27.89
CA THR A 9 24.59 -19.65 27.09
C THR A 9 24.75 -18.52 26.09
N VAL A 10 25.15 -18.86 24.88
CA VAL A 10 25.07 -17.95 23.74
C VAL A 10 23.57 -17.79 23.43
N ALA A 11 22.98 -16.73 23.95
CA ALA A 11 21.66 -16.30 23.52
C ALA A 11 21.81 -15.81 22.07
N ALA A 12 21.49 -16.66 21.12
CA ALA A 12 21.37 -16.27 19.72
C ALA A 12 20.18 -15.31 19.63
N LEU A 13 20.49 -14.01 19.60
CA LEU A 13 19.51 -13.00 19.22
C LEU A 13 19.20 -13.22 17.76
N LEU A 14 18.15 -13.99 17.48
CA LEU A 14 17.53 -14.05 16.18
C LEU A 14 16.83 -12.71 15.97
N ALA A 15 17.59 -11.73 15.48
CA ALA A 15 16.99 -10.55 14.90
C ALA A 15 16.27 -10.99 13.64
N GLY A 16 15.02 -11.43 13.79
CA GLY A 16 14.17 -11.72 12.65
C GLY A 16 13.95 -10.44 11.86
N CYS A 17 14.48 -10.35 10.66
CA CYS A 17 14.00 -9.40 9.69
C CYS A 17 12.52 -9.68 9.49
N ALA A 18 11.65 -8.83 10.07
CA ALA A 18 10.22 -8.92 9.83
C ALA A 18 9.98 -8.54 8.36
N ALA A 19 10.03 -9.54 7.47
CA ALA A 19 9.61 -9.33 6.09
C ALA A 19 8.14 -8.93 6.14
N GLN A 20 7.79 -7.80 5.50
CA GLN A 20 6.41 -7.37 5.40
C GLN A 20 5.63 -8.43 4.62
N ARG A 21 4.65 -9.03 5.28
CA ARG A 21 3.75 -9.98 4.61
C ARG A 21 2.70 -9.20 3.82
N PRO A 22 2.40 -9.60 2.58
CA PRO A 22 1.30 -9.00 1.84
C PRO A 22 -0.02 -9.14 2.59
N ILE A 23 -0.82 -8.09 2.56
CA ILE A 23 -2.10 -8.01 3.27
C ILE A 23 -3.22 -8.16 2.25
N GLU A 24 -4.13 -9.07 2.49
CA GLU A 24 -5.39 -9.14 1.75
C GLU A 24 -6.35 -8.09 2.33
N GLY A 25 -6.88 -7.26 1.44
CA GLY A 25 -7.79 -6.19 1.83
C GLY A 25 -7.13 -4.82 1.84
N PRO A 26 -7.75 -3.83 2.51
CA PRO A 26 -7.23 -2.46 2.50
C PRO A 26 -5.87 -2.33 3.17
N VAL A 27 -4.98 -1.55 2.56
CA VAL A 27 -3.62 -1.31 3.05
C VAL A 27 -3.37 0.18 3.28
N ARG A 28 -2.46 0.47 4.17
CA ARG A 28 -1.94 1.83 4.41
C ARG A 28 -0.78 2.13 3.48
N LEU A 29 -0.40 3.40 3.42
CA LEU A 29 0.86 3.79 2.78
C LEU A 29 2.03 3.01 3.39
N GLY A 30 2.89 2.49 2.54
CA GLY A 30 4.05 1.67 2.92
C GLY A 30 3.75 0.19 3.08
N GLN A 31 2.51 -0.23 3.13
CA GLN A 31 2.12 -1.63 3.22
C GLN A 31 1.97 -2.27 1.83
N ILE A 32 2.12 -3.58 1.80
CA ILE A 32 2.05 -4.37 0.56
C ILE A 32 0.73 -5.12 0.52
N ALA A 33 -0.02 -4.93 -0.57
CA ALA A 33 -1.28 -5.61 -0.81
C ALA A 33 -1.07 -6.88 -1.64
N ALA A 34 -1.79 -7.95 -1.27
CA ALA A 34 -1.90 -9.17 -2.06
C ALA A 34 -3.14 -9.07 -2.96
N VAL A 35 -2.96 -9.26 -4.27
CA VAL A 35 -4.03 -9.03 -5.26
C VAL A 35 -4.21 -10.18 -6.24
N ASN A 36 -3.86 -11.41 -5.87
CA ASN A 36 -3.92 -12.59 -6.75
C ASN A 36 -3.05 -12.45 -8.02
N GLY A 37 -1.86 -11.91 -7.84
CA GLY A 37 -0.91 -11.67 -8.91
C GLY A 37 0.33 -11.02 -8.34
N PRO A 38 0.87 -9.98 -8.97
CA PRO A 38 1.97 -9.24 -8.38
C PRO A 38 1.54 -8.59 -7.06
N ARG A 39 2.49 -8.29 -6.21
CA ARG A 39 2.25 -7.54 -4.97
C ARG A 39 2.28 -6.06 -5.26
N VAL A 40 1.51 -5.28 -4.51
CA VAL A 40 1.40 -3.84 -4.73
C VAL A 40 1.69 -3.12 -3.41
N ARG A 41 2.71 -2.27 -3.41
CA ARG A 41 3.01 -1.41 -2.27
C ARG A 41 2.49 -0.01 -2.54
N ALA A 42 1.69 0.52 -1.63
CA ALA A 42 1.24 1.91 -1.71
C ALA A 42 2.36 2.83 -1.21
N ASP A 43 2.96 3.63 -2.10
CA ASP A 43 4.11 4.44 -1.76
C ASP A 43 3.72 5.82 -1.23
N LYS A 44 2.92 6.58 -1.98
CA LYS A 44 2.45 7.90 -1.54
C LYS A 44 1.23 8.36 -2.34
N VAL A 45 0.49 9.30 -1.75
CA VAL A 45 -0.56 10.02 -2.46
C VAL A 45 0.10 11.16 -3.25
N VAL A 46 -0.06 11.12 -4.57
CA VAL A 46 0.49 12.14 -5.48
C VAL A 46 -0.46 13.33 -5.58
N GLU A 47 -1.76 13.04 -5.63
CA GLU A 47 -2.80 14.05 -5.76
C GLU A 47 -4.07 13.56 -5.09
N ASP A 48 -4.71 14.41 -4.32
CA ASP A 48 -6.05 14.19 -3.79
C ASP A 48 -6.87 15.46 -3.98
N SER A 49 -7.46 15.60 -5.16
CA SER A 49 -8.32 16.71 -5.52
C SER A 49 -9.80 16.33 -5.52
N ARG A 50 -10.14 15.21 -4.86
CA ARG A 50 -11.52 14.75 -4.76
C ARG A 50 -12.41 15.83 -4.15
N CYS A 51 -13.63 15.93 -4.66
CA CYS A 51 -14.62 16.79 -4.07
C CYS A 51 -14.96 16.30 -2.66
N PRO A 52 -14.92 17.18 -1.63
CA PRO A 52 -15.38 16.80 -0.31
C PRO A 52 -16.85 16.34 -0.35
N VAL A 53 -17.17 15.30 0.43
CA VAL A 53 -18.53 14.72 0.43
C VAL A 53 -19.60 15.69 0.97
N ASP A 54 -19.19 16.72 1.71
CA ASP A 54 -20.04 17.74 2.30
C ASP A 54 -20.07 19.06 1.49
N THR A 55 -19.55 19.02 0.26
CA THR A 55 -19.39 20.22 -0.58
C THR A 55 -19.82 19.88 -2.01
N GLN A 56 -20.45 20.85 -2.68
CA GLN A 56 -20.69 20.75 -4.12
C GLN A 56 -19.51 21.35 -4.89
N CYS A 57 -18.93 20.57 -5.78
CA CYS A 57 -17.83 21.00 -6.64
C CYS A 57 -18.29 21.12 -8.09
N VAL A 58 -17.69 22.06 -8.81
CA VAL A 58 -17.94 22.20 -10.26
C VAL A 58 -17.01 21.34 -11.10
N TRP A 59 -16.09 20.62 -10.46
CA TRP A 59 -15.17 19.71 -11.11
C TRP A 59 -15.23 18.32 -10.45
N ALA A 60 -14.97 17.29 -11.23
CA ALA A 60 -14.74 15.95 -10.71
C ALA A 60 -13.26 15.83 -10.38
N GLY A 61 -12.90 15.91 -9.11
CA GLY A 61 -11.52 15.71 -8.67
C GLY A 61 -11.09 14.25 -8.80
N ARG A 62 -9.80 14.00 -8.53
CA ARG A 62 -9.24 12.67 -8.61
C ARG A 62 -8.30 12.40 -7.44
N LEU A 63 -8.12 11.11 -7.15
CA LEU A 63 -7.10 10.62 -6.24
C LEU A 63 -6.08 9.83 -7.05
N VAL A 64 -4.82 10.23 -6.96
CA VAL A 64 -3.70 9.54 -7.63
C VAL A 64 -2.73 9.05 -6.57
N VAL A 65 -2.45 7.75 -6.59
CA VAL A 65 -1.56 7.09 -5.64
C VAL A 65 -0.38 6.50 -6.40
N ARG A 66 0.83 6.81 -5.95
CA ARG A 66 2.03 6.17 -6.48
C ARG A 66 2.21 4.83 -5.79
N VAL A 67 2.40 3.79 -6.60
CA VAL A 67 2.57 2.43 -6.12
C VAL A 67 3.81 1.81 -6.74
N THR A 68 4.36 0.81 -6.05
CA THR A 68 5.38 -0.08 -6.61
C THR A 68 4.78 -1.46 -6.76
N VAL A 69 4.75 -1.96 -7.99
CA VAL A 69 4.31 -3.32 -8.28
C VAL A 69 5.51 -4.24 -8.23
N LEU A 70 5.39 -5.31 -7.45
CA LEU A 70 6.46 -6.26 -7.18
C LEU A 70 6.10 -7.61 -7.80
N GLY A 71 6.83 -8.00 -8.83
CA GLY A 71 6.73 -9.33 -9.44
C GLY A 71 7.76 -10.29 -8.88
N GLY A 72 7.86 -11.46 -9.51
CA GLY A 72 8.78 -12.51 -9.08
C GLY A 72 10.25 -12.19 -9.27
N GLY A 73 10.59 -11.32 -10.20
CA GLY A 73 11.98 -10.90 -10.48
C GLY A 73 12.05 -9.49 -11.04
N TRP A 74 10.98 -8.71 -10.87
CA TRP A 74 10.90 -7.36 -11.40
C TRP A 74 10.08 -6.47 -10.47
N SER A 75 10.28 -5.18 -10.60
CA SER A 75 9.44 -4.18 -9.93
C SER A 75 9.19 -3.02 -10.89
N ARG A 76 8.05 -2.37 -10.73
CA ARG A 76 7.67 -1.23 -11.54
C ARG A 76 6.92 -0.22 -10.67
N GLN A 77 7.38 1.02 -10.67
CA GLN A 77 6.67 2.12 -10.04
C GLN A 77 5.76 2.81 -11.04
N LEU A 78 4.51 3.07 -10.65
CA LEU A 78 3.53 3.74 -11.48
C LEU A 78 2.52 4.49 -10.62
N ASP A 79 1.76 5.36 -11.26
CA ASP A 79 0.70 6.12 -10.61
C ASP A 79 -0.65 5.54 -10.99
N LEU A 80 -1.48 5.24 -9.98
CA LEU A 80 -2.85 4.75 -10.16
C LEU A 80 -3.83 5.86 -9.80
N THR A 81 -4.72 6.15 -10.74
CA THR A 81 -5.88 7.01 -10.49
C THR A 81 -7.04 6.15 -10.04
N LEU A 82 -7.68 6.53 -8.94
CA LEU A 82 -8.83 5.80 -8.38
C LEU A 82 -9.87 5.49 -9.47
N GLY A 83 -10.17 4.22 -9.61
CA GLY A 83 -11.17 3.72 -10.57
C GLY A 83 -10.65 3.45 -11.99
N ASN A 84 -9.43 3.85 -12.33
CA ASN A 84 -8.87 3.68 -13.67
C ASN A 84 -7.91 2.50 -13.72
N PRO A 85 -8.20 1.44 -14.50
CA PRO A 85 -7.27 0.32 -14.64
C PRO A 85 -6.03 0.69 -15.45
N VAL A 86 -4.90 0.12 -15.06
CA VAL A 86 -3.62 0.26 -15.76
C VAL A 86 -3.08 -1.12 -16.08
N THR A 87 -2.62 -1.31 -17.30
CA THR A 87 -2.02 -2.59 -17.72
C THR A 87 -0.69 -2.78 -17.02
N VAL A 88 -0.56 -3.90 -16.31
CA VAL A 88 0.65 -4.32 -15.61
C VAL A 88 0.88 -5.80 -15.90
N ALA A 89 2.06 -6.16 -16.37
CA ALA A 89 2.38 -7.54 -16.76
C ALA A 89 1.33 -8.08 -17.74
N ASP A 90 0.66 -9.17 -17.40
CA ASP A 90 -0.34 -9.83 -18.23
C ASP A 90 -1.79 -9.49 -17.85
N GLY A 91 -1.98 -8.47 -17.03
CA GLY A 91 -3.30 -8.12 -16.54
C GLY A 91 -3.50 -6.64 -16.34
N SER A 92 -4.53 -6.28 -15.62
CA SER A 92 -4.80 -4.89 -15.27
C SER A 92 -4.93 -4.71 -13.77
N LEU A 93 -4.31 -3.66 -13.27
CA LEU A 93 -4.31 -3.26 -11.87
C LEU A 93 -5.17 -2.02 -11.70
N THR A 94 -6.06 -2.05 -10.71
CA THR A 94 -6.97 -0.95 -10.41
C THR A 94 -6.91 -0.62 -8.93
N LEU A 95 -6.83 0.68 -8.61
CA LEU A 95 -7.15 1.18 -7.28
C LEU A 95 -8.68 1.28 -7.21
N VAL A 96 -9.29 0.35 -6.48
CA VAL A 96 -10.76 0.21 -6.46
C VAL A 96 -11.40 1.16 -5.47
N THR A 97 -10.84 1.23 -4.26
CA THR A 97 -11.36 2.11 -3.21
C THR A 97 -10.22 2.76 -2.45
N ALA A 98 -10.51 3.94 -1.93
CA ALA A 98 -9.63 4.66 -1.01
C ALA A 98 -10.49 5.32 0.06
N THR A 99 -10.17 5.04 1.31
CA THR A 99 -10.83 5.67 2.47
C THR A 99 -9.80 6.49 3.24
N PRO A 100 -10.24 7.48 4.03
CA PRO A 100 -11.60 7.98 4.12
C PRO A 100 -11.99 8.85 2.93
N SER A 101 -13.30 9.10 2.79
CA SER A 101 -13.76 10.13 1.88
C SER A 101 -13.25 11.50 2.34
N LYS A 102 -12.96 12.36 1.38
CA LYS A 102 -12.49 13.72 1.69
C LYS A 102 -13.64 14.55 2.25
N ARG A 103 -13.37 15.34 3.31
CA ARG A 103 -14.32 16.26 3.90
C ARG A 103 -13.73 17.66 3.92
N SER A 104 -14.56 18.69 3.74
CA SER A 104 -14.15 20.07 3.93
C SER A 104 -13.95 20.35 5.42
N GLY A 105 -13.07 21.30 5.76
CA GLY A 105 -12.81 21.70 7.14
C GLY A 105 -11.88 20.78 7.93
N GLY A 106 -11.28 19.78 7.29
CA GLY A 106 -10.23 18.98 7.91
C GLY A 106 -8.98 19.83 8.21
N ARG A 107 -8.23 19.44 9.24
CA ARG A 107 -6.98 20.13 9.57
C ARG A 107 -5.99 20.00 8.42
N ARG A 108 -5.51 21.13 7.92
CA ARG A 108 -4.65 21.19 6.72
C ARG A 108 -3.31 20.46 6.86
N ASN A 109 -2.87 20.18 8.09
CA ASN A 109 -1.55 19.64 8.38
C ASN A 109 -1.57 18.18 8.88
N GLU A 110 -2.75 17.57 8.98
CA GLU A 110 -2.83 16.15 9.36
C GLU A 110 -2.99 15.30 8.10
N PRO A 111 -2.05 14.36 7.86
CA PRO A 111 -2.22 13.41 6.78
C PRO A 111 -3.46 12.56 7.06
N LEU A 112 -4.30 12.35 6.03
CA LEU A 112 -5.43 11.46 6.15
C LEU A 112 -4.96 10.02 6.42
N PRO A 113 -5.67 9.26 7.28
CA PRO A 113 -5.34 7.86 7.52
C PRO A 113 -5.82 6.98 6.36
N TYR A 114 -5.18 7.12 5.22
CA TYR A 114 -5.59 6.45 3.99
C TYR A 114 -5.57 4.92 4.12
N ARG A 115 -6.57 4.29 3.51
CA ARG A 115 -6.64 2.86 3.25
C ARG A 115 -6.98 2.66 1.78
N PHE A 116 -6.22 1.81 1.11
CA PHE A 116 -6.36 1.57 -0.32
C PHE A 116 -6.69 0.11 -0.57
N THR A 117 -7.65 -0.13 -1.45
CA THR A 117 -7.95 -1.48 -1.94
C THR A 117 -7.62 -1.55 -3.42
N PHE A 118 -6.76 -2.51 -3.75
CA PHE A 118 -6.34 -2.77 -5.13
C PHE A 118 -6.98 -4.06 -5.63
N GLN A 119 -7.19 -4.14 -6.93
CA GLN A 119 -7.65 -5.34 -7.60
C GLN A 119 -6.77 -5.58 -8.83
N PHE A 120 -6.38 -6.82 -9.03
CA PHE A 120 -5.65 -7.24 -10.22
C PHE A 120 -6.46 -8.31 -10.94
N GLN A 121 -6.65 -8.11 -12.24
CA GLN A 121 -7.25 -9.11 -13.12
C GLN A 121 -6.19 -9.57 -14.10
N GLY A 122 -5.73 -10.81 -13.92
CA GLY A 122 -4.80 -11.42 -14.84
C GLY A 122 -5.41 -11.57 -16.21
N GLY A 123 -4.56 -11.48 -17.25
CA GLY A 123 -4.94 -11.77 -18.61
C GLY A 123 -5.26 -13.24 -18.80
N LEU A 124 -5.96 -13.54 -19.85
CA LEU A 124 -6.26 -14.91 -20.24
C LEU A 124 -5.05 -15.58 -20.86
#